data_2e1ba60ac8138fe5b431f3475b4dc493
#
_entry.id   2e1ba60ac8138fe5b431f3475b4dc493
#
_cell.length_a   1.000
_cell.length_b   1.000
_cell.length_c   1.000
_cell.angle_alpha   90.00
_cell.angle_beta   90.00
_cell.angle_gamma   90.00
#
_symmetry.space_group_name_H-M   'P 1'
#
loop_
_entity.id
_entity.type
_entity.pdbx_description
1 polymer ?
#
loop_
_entity_poly.entity_id
_entity_poly.type
_entity_poly.pdbx_seq_one_letter_code
_entity_poly.pdbx_strand_id
1 'polypeptide(L)'
;DYYKIGNVTTEKNLLLKNHSDSYEINIQEYRDYWFKTSMLLDKKQTANNLSEIRYTNYKKQPLNFKFPTGFSGDKPIALKTEYRPKAAVIREKGSNSERELANALFLAGFQVKDVHMTDLITGRENLEDVQFIGTVGGFSNSDVLGSAKGWAGAFLYNKKAKESINNFISRKDTLSIGVCNGCQLFMELEVVNPDHEIHGKMTFNDSNKHESGFTSVNIQKKNSIMMSSLENCNLGVWISHG
;
A
#
# COMPACT_ATOMS: atom_id res chain seq x y z
N ASP A 1 -21.42 8.86 26.17
CA ASP A 1 -22.10 7.69 26.80
C ASP A 1 -22.16 6.54 25.78
N TYR A 2 -22.02 5.31 26.28
CA TYR A 2 -22.22 4.11 25.49
C TYR A 2 -23.03 3.08 26.28
N TYR A 3 -23.75 2.25 25.55
CA TYR A 3 -24.57 1.19 26.17
C TYR A 3 -24.27 -0.14 25.52
N LYS A 4 -24.16 -1.19 26.34
CA LYS A 4 -24.06 -2.55 25.85
C LYS A 4 -25.43 -3.01 25.40
N ILE A 5 -25.62 -3.21 24.09
CA ILE A 5 -26.92 -3.61 23.51
C ILE A 5 -26.97 -5.10 23.13
N GLY A 6 -25.89 -5.85 23.28
CA GLY A 6 -25.89 -7.27 22.95
C GLY A 6 -24.56 -7.97 23.22
N ASN A 7 -24.49 -9.22 22.80
CA ASN A 7 -23.30 -10.07 22.86
C ASN A 7 -23.01 -10.64 21.49
N VAL A 8 -21.73 -10.80 21.19
CA VAL A 8 -21.27 -11.51 19.97
C VAL A 8 -21.39 -13.02 20.24
N THR A 9 -21.94 -13.77 19.27
CA THR A 9 -22.04 -15.23 19.30
C THR A 9 -21.23 -15.83 18.14
N THR A 10 -21.08 -17.14 18.16
CA THR A 10 -20.45 -17.91 17.06
C THR A 10 -21.41 -18.21 15.91
N GLU A 11 -22.70 -17.97 16.12
CA GLU A 11 -23.72 -18.23 15.13
C GLU A 11 -23.78 -17.14 14.07
N LYS A 12 -24.17 -17.52 12.86
CA LYS A 12 -24.27 -16.59 11.72
C LYS A 12 -25.65 -15.95 11.60
N ASN A 13 -26.34 -15.81 12.74
CA ASN A 13 -27.64 -15.16 12.84
C ASN A 13 -27.56 -13.97 13.79
N LEU A 14 -28.24 -12.88 13.44
CA LEU A 14 -28.48 -11.75 14.32
C LEU A 14 -29.86 -11.93 14.94
N LEU A 15 -29.89 -12.08 16.25
CA LEU A 15 -31.13 -12.17 17.01
C LEU A 15 -31.41 -10.81 17.66
N LEU A 16 -32.50 -10.16 17.22
CA LEU A 16 -32.99 -8.92 17.81
C LEU A 16 -34.17 -9.25 18.74
N LYS A 17 -34.09 -8.78 19.98
CA LYS A 17 -35.16 -8.97 20.99
C LYS A 17 -35.62 -7.61 21.49
N ASN A 18 -36.93 -7.41 21.51
CA ASN A 18 -37.57 -6.25 22.09
C ASN A 18 -38.82 -6.73 22.87
N HIS A 19 -38.73 -6.71 24.20
CA HIS A 19 -39.77 -7.22 25.11
C HIS A 19 -40.26 -8.61 24.71
N SER A 20 -41.45 -8.69 24.09
CA SER A 20 -42.08 -9.92 23.65
C SER A 20 -41.70 -10.36 22.23
N ASP A 21 -41.13 -9.46 21.46
CA ASP A 21 -40.85 -9.69 20.04
C ASP A 21 -39.41 -10.16 19.83
N SER A 22 -39.26 -11.09 18.90
CA SER A 22 -37.94 -11.62 18.51
C SER A 22 -37.88 -11.74 17.00
N TYR A 23 -36.82 -11.20 16.44
CA TYR A 23 -36.51 -11.23 15.00
C TYR A 23 -35.18 -11.91 14.79
N GLU A 24 -35.16 -12.92 13.95
CA GLU A 24 -33.95 -13.61 13.57
C GLU A 24 -33.60 -13.28 12.13
N ILE A 25 -32.36 -12.81 11.90
CA ILE A 25 -31.86 -12.40 10.60
C ILE A 25 -30.68 -13.29 10.26
N ASN A 26 -30.76 -14.03 9.16
CA ASN A 26 -29.63 -14.77 8.63
C ASN A 26 -28.63 -13.82 8.00
N ILE A 27 -27.46 -13.68 8.63
CA ILE A 27 -26.43 -12.72 8.19
C ILE A 27 -25.94 -13.02 6.77
N GLN A 28 -25.85 -14.29 6.38
CA GLN A 28 -25.38 -14.68 5.06
C GLN A 28 -26.36 -14.27 3.95
N GLU A 29 -27.64 -14.48 4.18
CA GLU A 29 -28.70 -14.12 3.23
C GLU A 29 -28.80 -12.60 3.04
N TYR A 30 -28.81 -11.83 4.12
CA TYR A 30 -28.89 -10.38 4.04
C TYR A 30 -27.62 -9.76 3.46
N ARG A 31 -26.46 -10.39 3.69
CA ARG A 31 -25.21 -10.02 3.04
C ARG A 31 -25.27 -10.22 1.53
N ASP A 32 -25.91 -11.27 1.05
CA ASP A 32 -26.13 -11.48 -0.38
C ASP A 32 -27.01 -10.39 -0.98
N TYR A 33 -28.09 -10.00 -0.30
CA TYR A 33 -28.91 -8.86 -0.73
C TYR A 33 -28.10 -7.57 -0.78
N TRP A 34 -27.30 -7.30 0.24
CA TRP A 34 -26.44 -6.11 0.30
C TRP A 34 -25.48 -6.04 -0.89
N PHE A 35 -24.76 -7.11 -1.16
CA PHE A 35 -23.76 -7.14 -2.24
C PHE A 35 -24.39 -7.25 -3.63
N LYS A 36 -25.59 -7.77 -3.78
CA LYS A 36 -26.26 -7.94 -5.08
C LYS A 36 -26.42 -6.62 -5.83
N THR A 37 -26.83 -5.57 -5.18
CA THR A 37 -27.00 -4.25 -5.81
C THR A 37 -25.66 -3.73 -6.34
N SER A 38 -24.62 -3.81 -5.54
CA SER A 38 -23.27 -3.43 -5.98
C SER A 38 -22.78 -4.27 -7.15
N MET A 39 -23.04 -5.60 -7.13
CA MET A 39 -22.70 -6.48 -8.24
C MET A 39 -23.42 -6.10 -9.53
N LEU A 40 -24.71 -5.76 -9.47
CA LEU A 40 -25.48 -5.34 -10.64
C LEU A 40 -24.96 -4.03 -11.27
N LEU A 41 -24.49 -3.08 -10.44
CA LEU A 41 -23.82 -1.87 -10.90
C LEU A 41 -22.44 -2.20 -11.47
N ASP A 42 -21.67 -3.00 -10.76
CA ASP A 42 -20.35 -3.45 -11.14
C ASP A 42 -20.35 -4.17 -12.50
N LYS A 43 -21.36 -4.98 -12.77
CA LYS A 43 -21.55 -5.67 -14.06
C LYS A 43 -21.61 -4.71 -15.27
N LYS A 44 -22.05 -3.47 -15.07
CA LYS A 44 -22.08 -2.45 -16.13
C LYS A 44 -20.73 -1.79 -16.38
N GLN A 45 -19.80 -1.92 -15.47
CA GLN A 45 -18.50 -1.23 -15.47
C GLN A 45 -17.32 -2.17 -15.65
N THR A 46 -17.51 -3.46 -15.37
CA THR A 46 -16.43 -4.44 -15.29
C THR A 46 -16.48 -5.40 -16.50
N ALA A 47 -15.33 -5.63 -17.11
CA ALA A 47 -15.18 -6.58 -18.20
C ALA A 47 -15.20 -8.05 -17.70
N ASN A 48 -15.37 -9.00 -18.64
CA ASN A 48 -15.11 -10.43 -18.47
C ASN A 48 -15.87 -11.13 -17.34
N ASN A 49 -17.08 -10.72 -17.02
CA ASN A 49 -17.93 -11.28 -15.94
C ASN A 49 -17.26 -11.28 -14.55
N LEU A 50 -16.24 -10.45 -14.33
CA LEU A 50 -15.50 -10.39 -13.07
C LEU A 50 -16.38 -9.93 -11.90
N SER A 51 -17.44 -9.19 -12.16
CA SER A 51 -18.41 -8.78 -11.13
C SER A 51 -19.17 -9.98 -10.53
N GLU A 52 -19.63 -10.91 -11.37
CA GLU A 52 -20.29 -12.14 -10.92
C GLU A 52 -19.31 -13.08 -10.21
N ILE A 53 -18.10 -13.18 -10.72
CA ILE A 53 -17.04 -13.99 -10.11
C ILE A 53 -16.72 -13.43 -8.71
N ARG A 54 -16.57 -12.11 -8.57
CA ARG A 54 -16.37 -11.45 -7.28
C ARG A 54 -17.53 -11.71 -6.32
N TYR A 55 -18.78 -11.50 -6.77
CA TYR A 55 -19.98 -11.74 -5.97
C TYR A 55 -20.09 -13.19 -5.50
N THR A 56 -19.74 -14.16 -6.33
CA THR A 56 -19.77 -15.57 -5.97
C THR A 56 -18.66 -15.95 -5.01
N ASN A 57 -17.48 -15.33 -5.16
CA ASN A 57 -16.26 -15.71 -4.44
C ASN A 57 -16.06 -14.96 -3.11
N TYR A 58 -16.74 -13.83 -2.85
CA TYR A 58 -16.49 -13.07 -1.62
C TYR A 58 -16.73 -13.89 -0.33
N LYS A 59 -17.61 -14.91 -0.38
CA LYS A 59 -17.83 -15.83 0.74
C LYS A 59 -16.70 -16.85 0.93
N LYS A 60 -15.86 -17.04 -0.09
CA LYS A 60 -14.82 -18.06 -0.14
C LYS A 60 -13.42 -17.50 0.11
N GLN A 61 -13.31 -16.27 0.57
CA GLN A 61 -12.04 -15.63 0.86
C GLN A 61 -11.71 -15.73 2.36
N PRO A 62 -11.17 -16.86 2.85
CA PRO A 62 -10.67 -16.92 4.20
C PRO A 62 -9.42 -16.06 4.28
N LEU A 63 -9.53 -14.90 4.94
CA LEU A 63 -8.37 -14.09 5.28
C LEU A 63 -7.65 -14.79 6.45
N ASN A 64 -6.67 -15.61 6.13
CA ASN A 64 -5.86 -16.29 7.12
C ASN A 64 -4.58 -15.46 7.33
N PHE A 65 -4.37 -15.01 8.56
CA PHE A 65 -3.20 -14.23 8.94
C PHE A 65 -2.20 -15.09 9.70
N LYS A 66 -0.92 -14.87 9.42
CA LYS A 66 0.20 -15.44 10.15
C LYS A 66 1.19 -14.32 10.40
N PHE A 67 1.25 -13.87 11.62
CA PHE A 67 2.14 -12.82 12.05
C PHE A 67 3.54 -13.36 12.42
N PRO A 68 4.57 -12.50 12.45
CA PRO A 68 5.89 -12.90 12.94
C PRO A 68 5.85 -13.30 14.40
N THR A 69 6.77 -14.15 14.80
CA THR A 69 6.90 -14.58 16.20
C THR A 69 7.10 -13.37 17.11
N GLY A 70 6.33 -13.31 18.20
CA GLY A 70 6.40 -12.22 19.18
C GLY A 70 5.64 -10.95 18.77
N PHE A 71 4.88 -10.96 17.69
CA PHE A 71 4.01 -9.84 17.32
C PHE A 71 2.86 -9.71 18.32
N SER A 72 2.81 -8.59 19.04
CA SER A 72 1.77 -8.30 20.04
C SER A 72 0.58 -7.50 19.49
N GLY A 73 0.76 -6.82 18.35
CA GLY A 73 -0.20 -5.85 17.82
C GLY A 73 -0.16 -4.49 18.52
N ASP A 74 0.74 -4.30 19.47
CA ASP A 74 0.87 -3.03 20.18
C ASP A 74 1.41 -1.93 19.26
N LYS A 75 1.08 -0.68 19.61
CA LYS A 75 1.63 0.48 18.91
C LYS A 75 3.15 0.49 19.05
N PRO A 76 3.90 0.58 17.94
CA PRO A 76 5.35 0.60 18.01
C PRO A 76 5.85 1.83 18.77
N ILE A 77 6.86 1.63 19.59
CA ILE A 77 7.57 2.69 20.29
C ILE A 77 8.79 3.07 19.45
N ALA A 78 9.06 4.37 19.35
CA ALA A 78 10.21 4.86 18.59
C ALA A 78 11.51 4.24 19.12
N LEU A 79 12.32 3.70 18.22
CA LEU A 79 13.64 3.18 18.58
C LEU A 79 14.51 4.31 19.12
N LYS A 80 15.09 4.08 20.29
CA LYS A 80 16.09 4.96 20.89
C LYS A 80 17.46 4.49 20.47
N THR A 81 18.07 5.21 19.54
CA THR A 81 19.42 4.92 19.05
C THR A 81 20.27 6.19 19.16
N GLU A 82 21.56 6.04 19.45
CA GLU A 82 22.51 7.16 19.44
C GLU A 82 22.73 7.67 18.01
N TYR A 83 22.81 6.76 17.05
CA TYR A 83 22.93 7.06 15.63
C TYR A 83 21.60 6.81 14.91
N ARG A 84 21.15 7.78 14.12
CA ARG A 84 19.98 7.67 13.26
C ARG A 84 20.40 7.88 11.81
N PRO A 85 20.33 6.85 10.96
CA PRO A 85 20.54 7.04 9.52
C PRO A 85 19.49 7.99 8.96
N LYS A 86 19.85 8.73 7.92
CA LYS A 86 18.93 9.68 7.30
C LYS A 86 18.02 8.99 6.30
N ALA A 87 16.74 9.33 6.35
CA ALA A 87 15.74 8.91 5.38
C ALA A 87 15.11 10.14 4.72
N ALA A 88 14.88 10.07 3.42
CA ALA A 88 14.10 11.07 2.69
C ALA A 88 12.74 10.50 2.29
N VAL A 89 11.69 11.22 2.61
CA VAL A 89 10.35 10.97 2.06
C VAL A 89 10.20 11.85 0.83
N ILE A 90 10.23 11.22 -0.34
CA ILE A 90 10.11 11.93 -1.62
C ILE A 90 8.64 12.02 -2.00
N ARG A 91 8.20 13.23 -2.31
CA ARG A 91 6.82 13.52 -2.70
C ARG A 91 6.74 14.46 -3.90
N GLU A 92 5.60 14.40 -4.58
CA GLU A 92 5.24 15.29 -5.69
C GLU A 92 3.83 15.85 -5.43
N LYS A 93 3.45 16.91 -6.11
CA LYS A 93 2.08 17.45 -6.03
C LYS A 93 1.08 16.36 -6.40
N GLY A 94 0.02 16.20 -5.57
CA GLY A 94 -0.98 15.15 -5.71
C GLY A 94 -0.61 13.83 -5.06
N SER A 95 0.62 13.65 -4.59
CA SER A 95 0.96 12.51 -3.72
C SER A 95 0.39 12.68 -2.32
N ASN A 96 0.31 11.59 -1.56
CA ASN A 96 -0.32 11.57 -0.24
C ASN A 96 0.37 10.56 0.68
N SER A 97 0.16 10.70 1.99
CA SER A 97 0.71 9.83 3.06
C SER A 97 2.19 10.08 3.39
N GLU A 98 2.72 11.25 3.05
CA GLU A 98 4.09 11.62 3.41
C GLU A 98 4.31 11.71 4.94
N ARG A 99 3.29 12.14 5.69
CA ARG A 99 3.36 12.25 7.16
C ARG A 99 3.35 10.88 7.82
N GLU A 100 2.52 9.98 7.33
CA GLU A 100 2.41 8.60 7.82
C GLU A 100 3.71 7.84 7.57
N LEU A 101 4.28 7.96 6.36
CA LEU A 101 5.56 7.35 6.04
C LEU A 101 6.70 7.95 6.86
N ALA A 102 6.73 9.27 6.99
CA ALA A 102 7.73 9.95 7.83
C ALA A 102 7.65 9.50 9.30
N ASN A 103 6.44 9.38 9.85
CA ASN A 103 6.24 8.86 11.20
C ASN A 103 6.69 7.40 11.33
N ALA A 104 6.38 6.55 10.36
CA ALA A 104 6.82 5.14 10.37
C ALA A 104 8.35 5.03 10.36
N LEU A 105 9.01 5.80 9.51
CA LEU A 105 10.48 5.85 9.45
C LEU A 105 11.09 6.42 10.73
N PHE A 106 10.49 7.46 11.32
CA PHE A 106 10.94 7.99 12.61
C PHE A 106 10.84 6.94 13.72
N LEU A 107 9.72 6.21 13.78
CA LEU A 107 9.53 5.12 14.75
C LEU A 107 10.55 3.98 14.53
N ALA A 108 10.91 3.74 13.28
CA ALA A 108 11.95 2.76 12.91
C ALA A 108 13.39 3.25 13.18
N GLY A 109 13.57 4.45 13.71
CA GLY A 109 14.88 4.97 14.14
C GLY A 109 15.61 5.84 13.13
N PHE A 110 14.96 6.27 12.07
CA PHE A 110 15.57 7.20 11.10
C PHE A 110 15.46 8.67 11.54
N GLN A 111 16.40 9.48 11.08
CA GLN A 111 16.24 10.92 10.99
C GLN A 111 15.60 11.23 9.62
N VAL A 112 14.36 11.71 9.64
CA VAL A 112 13.57 11.87 8.41
C VAL A 112 13.58 13.28 7.91
N LYS A 113 13.76 13.46 6.60
CA LYS A 113 13.56 14.73 5.90
C LYS A 113 12.49 14.59 4.82
N ASP A 114 11.71 15.64 4.64
CA ASP A 114 10.72 15.79 3.57
C ASP A 114 11.41 16.37 2.35
N VAL A 115 11.27 15.71 1.20
CA VAL A 115 11.91 16.11 -0.06
C VAL A 115 10.84 16.20 -1.16
N HIS A 116 10.53 17.41 -1.57
CA HIS A 116 9.65 17.61 -2.72
C HIS A 116 10.45 17.54 -4.03
N MET A 117 9.80 17.08 -5.11
CA MET A 117 10.46 16.97 -6.41
C MET A 117 11.14 18.26 -6.89
N THR A 118 10.59 19.44 -6.54
CA THR A 118 11.23 20.72 -6.84
C THR A 118 12.60 20.89 -6.18
N ASP A 119 12.86 20.22 -5.06
CA ASP A 119 14.16 20.28 -4.38
C ASP A 119 15.22 19.53 -5.19
N LEU A 120 14.85 18.36 -5.73
CA LEU A 120 15.73 17.58 -6.61
C LEU A 120 15.93 18.27 -7.97
N ILE A 121 14.85 18.81 -8.56
CA ILE A 121 14.89 19.52 -9.85
C ILE A 121 15.79 20.74 -9.79
N THR A 122 15.70 21.52 -8.72
CA THR A 122 16.53 22.73 -8.54
C THR A 122 17.95 22.41 -8.07
N GLY A 123 18.17 21.21 -7.51
CA GLY A 123 19.44 20.80 -6.91
C GLY A 123 19.63 21.36 -5.49
N ARG A 124 18.55 21.75 -4.82
CA ARG A 124 18.56 22.09 -3.39
C ARG A 124 18.77 20.85 -2.53
N GLU A 125 18.39 19.69 -3.05
CA GLU A 125 18.60 18.36 -2.49
C GLU A 125 19.22 17.44 -3.54
N ASN A 126 20.13 16.53 -3.11
CA ASN A 126 20.82 15.58 -3.99
C ASN A 126 20.88 14.13 -3.46
N LEU A 127 20.32 13.87 -2.29
CA LEU A 127 20.24 12.57 -1.63
C LEU A 127 21.58 11.93 -1.23
N GLU A 128 22.71 12.66 -1.31
CA GLU A 128 24.04 12.10 -1.02
C GLU A 128 24.20 11.66 0.45
N ASP A 129 23.57 12.39 1.37
CA ASP A 129 23.60 12.12 2.81
C ASP A 129 22.47 11.21 3.31
N VAL A 130 21.68 10.62 2.41
CA VAL A 130 20.50 9.81 2.70
C VAL A 130 20.82 8.33 2.51
N GLN A 131 20.45 7.48 3.46
CA GLN A 131 20.60 6.02 3.41
C GLN A 131 19.29 5.30 3.05
N PHE A 132 18.15 5.99 3.16
CA PHE A 132 16.86 5.41 2.86
C PHE A 132 15.97 6.40 2.11
N ILE A 133 15.34 5.97 1.04
CA ILE A 133 14.27 6.75 0.40
C ILE A 133 12.93 6.04 0.50
N GLY A 134 11.89 6.81 0.79
CA GLY A 134 10.51 6.39 0.71
C GLY A 134 9.74 7.25 -0.28
N THR A 135 9.09 6.65 -1.25
CA THR A 135 8.17 7.34 -2.17
C THR A 135 6.74 6.99 -1.82
N VAL A 136 5.90 7.99 -1.73
CA VAL A 136 4.54 7.87 -1.19
C VAL A 136 3.49 7.58 -2.26
N GLY A 137 2.28 7.25 -1.80
CA GLY A 137 1.12 7.00 -2.63
C GLY A 137 0.41 8.26 -3.11
N GLY A 138 -0.83 8.10 -3.52
CA GLY A 138 -1.70 9.15 -4.04
C GLY A 138 -1.75 9.16 -5.56
N PHE A 139 -1.99 10.34 -6.12
CA PHE A 139 -2.13 10.56 -7.57
C PHE A 139 -1.22 11.71 -8.00
N SER A 140 0.07 11.44 -8.10
CA SER A 140 1.06 12.45 -8.50
C SER A 140 0.70 13.07 -9.85
N ASN A 141 0.77 14.40 -9.94
CA ASN A 141 0.37 15.16 -11.13
C ASN A 141 -1.04 14.82 -11.63
N SER A 142 -1.99 14.53 -10.70
CA SER A 142 -3.35 14.05 -10.98
C SER A 142 -3.40 12.76 -11.79
N ASP A 143 -2.30 12.04 -11.87
CA ASP A 143 -2.06 10.78 -12.59
C ASP A 143 -2.55 10.80 -14.07
N VAL A 144 -2.48 11.97 -14.71
CA VAL A 144 -3.00 12.20 -16.06
C VAL A 144 -2.41 11.25 -17.10
N LEU A 145 -1.14 10.89 -16.95
CA LEU A 145 -0.47 9.94 -17.85
C LEU A 145 -0.57 8.48 -17.37
N GLY A 146 -1.18 8.26 -16.20
CA GLY A 146 -1.26 6.97 -15.54
C GLY A 146 0.06 6.50 -14.91
N SER A 147 -0.03 5.61 -13.93
CA SER A 147 1.11 4.86 -13.35
C SER A 147 2.33 5.71 -12.98
N ALA A 148 2.13 6.89 -12.38
CA ALA A 148 3.19 7.83 -11.96
C ALA A 148 4.13 8.32 -13.09
N LYS A 149 3.76 8.17 -14.35
CA LYS A 149 4.60 8.58 -15.50
C LYS A 149 4.96 10.07 -15.48
N GLY A 150 4.05 10.94 -15.04
CA GLY A 150 4.35 12.36 -14.86
C GLY A 150 5.44 12.61 -13.83
N TRP A 151 5.41 11.87 -12.72
CA TRP A 151 6.44 11.93 -11.68
C TRP A 151 7.76 11.34 -12.15
N ALA A 152 7.72 10.19 -12.82
CA ALA A 152 8.91 9.58 -13.43
C ALA A 152 9.56 10.54 -14.46
N GLY A 153 8.75 11.22 -15.26
CA GLY A 153 9.25 12.23 -16.20
C GLY A 153 10.02 13.35 -15.53
N ALA A 154 9.63 13.79 -14.34
CA ALA A 154 10.38 14.79 -13.57
C ALA A 154 11.80 14.31 -13.19
N PHE A 155 12.00 13.01 -12.95
CA PHE A 155 13.32 12.41 -12.77
C PHE A 155 14.05 12.23 -14.09
N LEU A 156 13.43 11.60 -15.07
CA LEU A 156 14.09 11.17 -16.30
C LEU A 156 14.57 12.33 -17.19
N TYR A 157 13.80 13.41 -17.22
CA TYR A 157 14.05 14.56 -18.09
C TYR A 157 14.70 15.78 -17.38
N ASN A 158 14.95 15.69 -16.08
CA ASN A 158 15.73 16.69 -15.35
C ASN A 158 17.08 16.11 -14.94
N LYS A 159 18.16 16.75 -15.40
CA LYS A 159 19.54 16.26 -15.18
C LYS A 159 19.85 16.07 -13.69
N LYS A 160 19.56 17.06 -12.85
CA LYS A 160 19.88 17.03 -11.41
C LYS A 160 19.11 15.95 -10.67
N ALA A 161 17.80 15.86 -10.92
CA ALA A 161 16.95 14.83 -10.30
C ALA A 161 17.37 13.43 -10.75
N LYS A 162 17.69 13.25 -12.03
CA LYS A 162 18.19 11.97 -12.57
C LYS A 162 19.53 11.58 -11.95
N GLU A 163 20.47 12.50 -11.86
CA GLU A 163 21.77 12.27 -11.21
C GLU A 163 21.59 11.90 -9.73
N SER A 164 20.74 12.61 -9.00
CA SER A 164 20.46 12.32 -7.58
C SER A 164 19.93 10.91 -7.36
N ILE A 165 18.93 10.46 -8.12
CA ILE A 165 18.37 9.12 -7.94
C ILE A 165 19.34 8.03 -8.40
N ASN A 166 20.06 8.22 -9.51
CA ASN A 166 21.03 7.26 -9.99
C ASN A 166 22.20 7.09 -9.00
N ASN A 167 22.72 8.18 -8.47
CA ASN A 167 23.79 8.15 -7.46
C ASN A 167 23.30 7.45 -6.19
N PHE A 168 22.07 7.70 -5.77
CA PHE A 168 21.48 7.02 -4.62
C PHE A 168 21.38 5.50 -4.84
N ILE A 169 20.82 5.06 -5.97
CA ILE A 169 20.60 3.64 -6.28
C ILE A 169 21.93 2.88 -6.48
N SER A 170 22.96 3.54 -7.02
CA SER A 170 24.26 2.91 -7.25
C SER A 170 25.06 2.62 -5.96
N ARG A 171 24.68 3.21 -4.85
CA ARG A 171 25.33 3.02 -3.55
C ARG A 171 24.89 1.70 -2.90
N LYS A 172 25.84 1.04 -2.21
CA LYS A 172 25.58 -0.24 -1.50
C LYS A 172 25.01 -0.08 -0.08
N ASP A 173 25.02 1.14 0.44
CA ASP A 173 24.58 1.49 1.79
C ASP A 173 23.15 2.08 1.82
N THR A 174 22.39 1.89 0.76
CA THR A 174 21.06 2.47 0.60
C THR A 174 19.97 1.43 0.46
N LEU A 175 18.78 1.79 0.93
CA LEU A 175 17.55 1.03 0.76
C LEU A 175 16.41 1.95 0.31
N SER A 176 15.40 1.39 -0.32
CA SER A 176 14.25 2.14 -0.80
C SER A 176 12.93 1.40 -0.63
N ILE A 177 11.86 2.16 -0.45
CA ILE A 177 10.48 1.65 -0.45
C ILE A 177 9.58 2.55 -1.30
N GLY A 178 8.81 1.95 -2.18
CA GLY A 178 7.75 2.64 -2.93
C GLY A 178 6.39 2.12 -2.51
N VAL A 179 5.49 3.02 -2.14
CA VAL A 179 4.12 2.67 -1.72
C VAL A 179 3.12 3.16 -2.75
N CYS A 180 2.28 2.28 -3.29
CA CYS A 180 1.20 2.60 -4.23
C CYS A 180 1.74 3.38 -5.45
N ASN A 181 1.41 4.66 -5.62
CA ASN A 181 1.93 5.51 -6.70
C ASN A 181 3.47 5.63 -6.67
N GLY A 182 4.07 5.57 -5.48
CA GLY A 182 5.53 5.48 -5.34
C GLY A 182 6.12 4.15 -5.83
N CYS A 183 5.39 3.04 -5.70
CA CYS A 183 5.78 1.77 -6.31
C CYS A 183 5.72 1.86 -7.85
N GLN A 184 4.68 2.46 -8.39
CA GLN A 184 4.56 2.73 -9.83
C GLN A 184 5.74 3.60 -10.32
N LEU A 185 6.11 4.65 -9.56
CA LEU A 185 7.28 5.46 -9.86
C LEU A 185 8.55 4.61 -9.98
N PHE A 186 8.78 3.71 -9.02
CA PHE A 186 9.98 2.86 -9.04
C PHE A 186 10.00 1.88 -10.22
N MET A 187 8.83 1.41 -10.65
CA MET A 187 8.71 0.60 -11.87
C MET A 187 9.03 1.42 -13.12
N GLU A 188 8.51 2.64 -13.26
CA GLU A 188 8.77 3.54 -14.39
C GLU A 188 10.23 4.03 -14.44
N LEU A 189 10.91 4.08 -13.29
CA LEU A 189 12.34 4.41 -13.20
C LEU A 189 13.27 3.19 -13.35
N GLU A 190 12.72 1.98 -13.46
CA GLU A 190 13.44 0.71 -13.56
C GLU A 190 14.38 0.43 -12.37
N VAL A 191 14.11 1.02 -11.19
CA VAL A 191 14.98 0.90 -10.01
C VAL A 191 14.62 -0.28 -9.09
N VAL A 192 13.56 -1.02 -9.38
CA VAL A 192 13.16 -2.21 -8.60
C VAL A 192 14.15 -3.36 -8.82
N ASN A 193 14.58 -3.56 -10.06
CA ASN A 193 15.53 -4.59 -10.46
C ASN A 193 16.57 -4.01 -11.43
N PRO A 194 17.44 -3.10 -10.99
CA PRO A 194 18.30 -2.32 -11.89
C PRO A 194 19.28 -3.18 -12.69
N ASP A 195 19.67 -4.35 -12.18
CA ASP A 195 20.64 -5.26 -12.83
C ASP A 195 19.98 -6.29 -13.76
N HIS A 196 18.66 -6.23 -13.95
CA HIS A 196 17.96 -7.15 -14.83
C HIS A 196 17.79 -6.58 -16.24
N GLU A 197 17.95 -7.43 -17.27
CA GLU A 197 17.71 -7.05 -18.67
C GLU A 197 16.23 -6.81 -18.97
N ILE A 198 15.34 -7.47 -18.21
CA ILE A 198 13.89 -7.35 -18.37
C ILE A 198 13.31 -6.68 -17.14
N HIS A 199 12.69 -5.52 -17.33
CA HIS A 199 12.02 -4.77 -16.28
C HIS A 199 10.52 -5.06 -16.28
N GLY A 200 9.92 -5.04 -15.07
CA GLY A 200 8.47 -5.13 -14.91
C GLY A 200 7.76 -3.91 -15.51
N LYS A 201 6.52 -4.09 -15.91
CA LYS A 201 5.66 -3.01 -16.43
C LYS A 201 4.36 -2.96 -15.67
N MET A 202 3.84 -1.76 -15.48
CA MET A 202 2.49 -1.56 -14.97
C MET A 202 1.48 -1.84 -16.08
N THR A 203 0.44 -2.58 -15.76
CA THR A 203 -0.66 -2.91 -16.68
C THR A 203 -1.99 -2.52 -16.04
N PHE A 204 -3.02 -2.33 -16.85
CA PHE A 204 -4.37 -2.12 -16.34
C PHE A 204 -4.89 -3.38 -15.65
N ASN A 205 -5.82 -3.20 -14.72
CA ASN A 205 -6.57 -4.31 -14.14
C ASN A 205 -7.36 -5.05 -15.22
N ASP A 206 -7.50 -6.37 -15.08
CA ASP A 206 -8.34 -7.17 -15.99
C ASP A 206 -9.80 -6.73 -16.00
N SER A 207 -10.26 -6.07 -14.96
CA SER A 207 -11.60 -5.48 -14.86
C SER A 207 -11.78 -4.19 -15.66
N ASN A 208 -10.70 -3.60 -16.16
CA ASN A 208 -10.65 -2.28 -16.83
C ASN A 208 -11.17 -1.12 -15.96
N LYS A 209 -11.10 -1.27 -14.65
CA LYS A 209 -11.50 -0.22 -13.70
C LYS A 209 -10.62 -0.21 -12.46
N HIS A 210 -10.74 0.86 -11.69
CA HIS A 210 -10.12 0.96 -10.37
C HIS A 210 -10.70 -0.07 -9.41
N GLU A 211 -9.83 -0.79 -8.71
CA GLU A 211 -10.19 -1.80 -7.71
C GLU A 211 -9.68 -1.39 -6.34
N SER A 212 -10.54 -1.55 -5.33
CA SER A 212 -10.19 -1.35 -3.95
C SER A 212 -10.67 -2.52 -3.10
N GLY A 213 -9.85 -2.97 -2.17
CA GLY A 213 -10.22 -4.06 -1.30
C GLY A 213 -9.17 -4.39 -0.26
N PHE A 214 -9.55 -5.25 0.69
CA PHE A 214 -8.64 -5.81 1.66
C PHE A 214 -8.32 -7.25 1.26
N THR A 215 -7.05 -7.58 1.19
CA THR A 215 -6.56 -8.90 0.80
C THR A 215 -5.40 -9.34 1.70
N SER A 216 -4.90 -10.53 1.47
CA SER A 216 -3.70 -11.02 2.15
C SER A 216 -2.55 -11.22 1.18
N VAL A 217 -1.34 -10.97 1.65
CA VAL A 217 -0.09 -11.25 0.95
C VAL A 217 0.74 -12.23 1.75
N ASN A 218 1.31 -13.20 1.07
CA ASN A 218 2.28 -14.12 1.66
C ASN A 218 3.69 -13.61 1.37
N ILE A 219 4.45 -13.33 2.43
CA ILE A 219 5.83 -12.89 2.33
C ILE A 219 6.73 -14.11 2.09
N GLN A 220 7.17 -14.25 0.85
CA GLN A 220 8.04 -15.36 0.46
C GLN A 220 9.42 -15.23 1.07
N LYS A 221 10.07 -16.36 1.33
CA LYS A 221 11.47 -16.40 1.71
C LYS A 221 12.34 -15.86 0.57
N LYS A 222 13.05 -14.76 0.84
CA LYS A 222 13.98 -14.10 -0.10
C LYS A 222 15.11 -13.42 0.67
N ASN A 223 16.21 -13.14 -0.01
CA ASN A 223 17.34 -12.40 0.54
C ASN A 223 17.05 -10.89 0.63
N SER A 224 15.92 -10.53 1.22
CA SER A 224 15.52 -9.13 1.42
C SER A 224 15.91 -8.68 2.82
N ILE A 225 16.72 -7.65 2.92
CA ILE A 225 17.11 -7.05 4.20
C ILE A 225 15.87 -6.54 4.94
N MET A 226 14.96 -5.85 4.25
CA MET A 226 13.77 -5.23 4.84
C MET A 226 12.69 -6.23 5.25
N MET A 227 12.57 -7.36 4.56
CA MET A 227 11.48 -8.32 4.75
C MET A 227 11.92 -9.63 5.44
N SER A 228 13.18 -9.74 5.86
CA SER A 228 13.73 -10.98 6.44
C SER A 228 13.00 -11.45 7.71
N SER A 229 12.59 -10.52 8.58
CA SER A 229 11.83 -10.84 9.79
C SER A 229 10.36 -11.20 9.52
N LEU A 230 9.87 -10.99 8.31
CA LEU A 230 8.49 -11.26 7.90
C LEU A 230 8.37 -12.50 7.00
N GLU A 231 9.46 -13.25 6.80
CA GLU A 231 9.46 -14.46 5.97
C GLU A 231 8.38 -15.45 6.41
N ASN A 232 7.63 -15.98 5.45
CA ASN A 232 6.52 -16.91 5.66
C ASN A 232 5.35 -16.35 6.49
N CYS A 233 5.30 -15.03 6.70
CA CYS A 233 4.12 -14.36 7.26
C CYS A 233 3.04 -14.20 6.20
N ASN A 234 1.79 -14.14 6.67
CA ASN A 234 0.61 -13.85 5.87
C ASN A 234 -0.04 -12.60 6.43
N LEU A 235 0.12 -11.48 5.75
CA LEU A 235 -0.29 -10.18 6.26
C LEU A 235 -1.48 -9.63 5.48
N GLY A 236 -2.38 -8.94 6.17
CA GLY A 236 -3.48 -8.21 5.55
C GLY A 236 -2.98 -6.89 4.97
N VAL A 237 -3.40 -6.59 3.75
CA VAL A 237 -3.07 -5.33 3.08
C VAL A 237 -4.29 -4.76 2.37
N TRP A 238 -4.38 -3.44 2.34
CA TRP A 238 -5.31 -2.72 1.48
C TRP A 238 -4.69 -2.56 0.09
N ILE A 239 -5.49 -2.85 -0.93
CA ILE A 239 -5.16 -2.54 -2.32
C ILE A 239 -6.09 -1.45 -2.83
N SER A 240 -5.58 -0.58 -3.71
CA SER A 240 -6.34 0.48 -4.37
C SER A 240 -5.57 0.92 -5.62
N HIS A 241 -5.96 0.39 -6.78
CA HIS A 241 -5.25 0.59 -8.04
C HIS A 241 -6.16 0.41 -9.25
N GLY A 242 -5.78 1.00 -10.40
CA GLY A 242 -6.44 0.88 -11.70
C GLY A 242 -5.64 0.12 -12.74
#